data_af3af09ea3eb74f0cd01028f91ab144a
#
_entry.id   af3af09ea3eb74f0cd01028f91ab144a
#
_cell.length_a   1.000
_cell.length_b   1.000
_cell.length_c   1.000
_cell.angle_alpha   90.00
_cell.angle_beta   90.00
_cell.angle_gamma   90.00
#
_symmetry.space_group_name_H-M   'P 1'
#
loop_
_entity.id
_entity.type
_entity.pdbx_description
1 polymer ?
#
loop_
_entity_poly.entity_id
_entity_poly.type
_entity_poly.pdbx_seq_one_letter_code
_entity_poly.pdbx_strand_id
1 'polypeptide(L)'
;MKFLRAAAIVGVSFAMVTAARAQSSSSSSSSTPDHAAQESTSAPPRIAQPEAGGAAVTLETSEPLFDIAVGLNACGYDADLAASSPVRLAIRDEINAELSTSADARNSRDALCTYVREHTLNDSGLNLAQYISLSLYLSPPPELTPTVDQTQLPPDSTQVVNVLPLLRKFVTDVHLHAIWIEHRPQYEALLKIVHDPLTRMVLNTDIYLHVPVSSYDGRRFLVLLEPMLAPSATNARIYGSDYIVVASPAAEPLGAVHMDEIRHTYLHYEIEPLVYSHGTAIKRLIPLLKSVQDAPLDFAYKSDISALLTECLIKAVEIHTMDTGIVKPTRPEANAPRAAFGRYSDAMGVYDRHAETVRRQQVDLAMRQGWVLVDYFYGKLGQMEKDGVGLKDDIGEMVYGMDVDREAHHDKQIEFLAQGTHDVVTRTSRQLTGLELAEMKLLKGDVDGASAIAKSVLKDPQGDHAQAHYVLARVDLMQRQPGAAISDFQETLKLSKDPRTLAWSHIYLGRLYDVMPDREKALAEYHAALTVRDSQPDTKIAAESGLKQPFAAPGQQHQEPDEDAPLDPSGKAEKDSYRPPPTK
;
A
#
# COMPACT_ATOMS: atom_id res chain seq x y z
N MET A 1 -43.93 21.08 -42.04
CA MET A 1 -44.73 21.07 -40.80
C MET A 1 -43.82 20.86 -39.62
N LYS A 2 -43.84 21.82 -38.71
CA LYS A 2 -43.01 21.95 -37.49
C LYS A 2 -43.37 20.89 -36.45
N PHE A 3 -42.38 20.28 -35.78
CA PHE A 3 -42.53 19.84 -34.41
C PHE A 3 -41.25 20.07 -33.59
N LEU A 4 -41.47 20.69 -32.46
CA LEU A 4 -40.53 21.22 -31.48
C LEU A 4 -39.71 20.13 -30.78
N ARG A 5 -38.45 20.47 -30.54
CA ARG A 5 -37.58 19.84 -29.56
C ARG A 5 -37.82 20.47 -28.19
N ALA A 6 -38.03 19.63 -27.18
CA ALA A 6 -37.88 20.01 -25.76
C ALA A 6 -36.57 19.45 -25.25
N ALA A 7 -35.62 20.30 -24.90
CA ALA A 7 -34.38 19.96 -24.21
C ALA A 7 -34.60 20.19 -22.72
N ALA A 8 -34.37 19.14 -21.91
CA ALA A 8 -34.29 19.25 -20.46
C ALA A 8 -32.84 19.55 -20.07
N ILE A 9 -32.64 20.75 -19.54
CA ILE A 9 -31.36 21.20 -18.98
C ILE A 9 -31.38 20.79 -17.49
N VAL A 10 -30.48 19.89 -17.08
CA VAL A 10 -30.16 19.64 -15.69
C VAL A 10 -29.02 20.58 -15.32
N GLY A 11 -29.33 21.59 -14.55
CA GLY A 11 -28.35 22.53 -14.03
C GLY A 11 -27.60 21.94 -12.84
N VAL A 12 -26.29 21.87 -12.95
CA VAL A 12 -25.37 21.62 -11.84
C VAL A 12 -25.01 22.98 -11.25
N SER A 13 -25.44 23.23 -10.03
CA SER A 13 -25.10 24.47 -9.30
C SER A 13 -23.70 24.38 -8.73
N PHE A 14 -22.80 25.17 -9.30
CA PHE A 14 -21.48 25.45 -8.71
C PHE A 14 -21.63 26.54 -7.65
N ALA A 15 -21.33 26.24 -6.40
CA ALA A 15 -21.21 27.25 -5.36
C ALA A 15 -19.81 27.89 -5.42
N MET A 16 -19.73 29.10 -5.94
CA MET A 16 -18.55 29.96 -5.77
C MET A 16 -18.53 30.55 -4.37
N VAL A 17 -17.50 30.25 -3.62
CA VAL A 17 -17.17 30.97 -2.40
C VAL A 17 -16.26 32.13 -2.76
N THR A 18 -16.81 33.33 -2.70
CA THR A 18 -16.08 34.58 -2.85
C THR A 18 -15.36 34.94 -1.56
N ALA A 19 -14.05 35.02 -1.60
CA ALA A 19 -13.24 35.55 -0.50
C ALA A 19 -13.40 37.08 -0.37
N ALA A 20 -13.96 37.53 0.73
CA ALA A 20 -14.00 38.95 1.08
C ALA A 20 -12.65 39.36 1.71
N ARG A 21 -11.98 40.32 1.06
CA ARG A 21 -10.83 41.05 1.60
C ARG A 21 -11.33 42.09 2.61
N ALA A 22 -10.95 41.97 3.86
CA ALA A 22 -11.04 43.06 4.81
C ALA A 22 -9.67 43.73 4.91
N GLN A 23 -9.62 44.99 4.50
CA GLN A 23 -8.54 45.93 4.86
C GLN A 23 -8.81 46.48 6.23
N SER A 24 -7.82 46.46 7.11
CA SER A 24 -7.79 47.36 8.28
C SER A 24 -6.39 47.94 8.45
N SER A 25 -6.44 49.21 8.63
CA SER A 25 -5.38 50.22 8.70
C SER A 25 -4.43 50.09 9.87
N SER A 26 -3.22 50.54 9.58
CA SER A 26 -2.06 50.83 10.42
C SER A 26 -2.30 51.55 11.73
N SER A 27 -1.60 51.13 12.76
CA SER A 27 -0.99 52.03 13.76
C SER A 27 0.37 51.50 14.20
N SER A 28 1.35 52.36 14.06
CA SER A 28 2.76 52.19 14.40
C SER A 28 2.99 52.24 15.91
N SER A 29 3.80 51.31 16.42
CA SER A 29 4.65 51.60 17.59
C SER A 29 5.92 50.74 17.51
N SER A 30 7.03 51.44 17.60
CA SER A 30 8.41 50.99 17.59
C SER A 30 8.77 50.24 18.87
N SER A 31 9.43 49.11 18.78
CA SER A 31 10.43 48.68 19.76
C SER A 31 11.35 47.60 19.13
N THR A 32 12.61 47.75 19.40
CA THR A 32 13.84 47.11 18.95
C THR A 32 13.91 45.59 19.06
N PRO A 33 14.83 44.96 18.34
CA PRO A 33 14.83 43.52 18.07
C PRO A 33 15.59 42.73 19.12
N ASP A 34 15.00 41.64 19.57
CA ASP A 34 15.74 40.54 20.19
C ASP A 34 15.85 39.37 19.21
N HIS A 35 17.09 39.07 18.83
CA HIS A 35 17.44 37.92 18.04
C HIS A 35 17.33 36.66 18.89
N ALA A 36 16.25 35.90 18.72
CA ALA A 36 16.24 34.49 19.05
C ALA A 36 16.03 33.72 17.74
N ALA A 37 17.13 33.13 17.28
CA ALA A 37 17.10 32.17 16.18
C ALA A 37 16.24 30.98 16.63
N GLN A 38 15.03 30.86 16.08
CA GLN A 38 14.29 29.64 16.10
C GLN A 38 14.86 28.71 15.00
N GLU A 39 15.74 27.84 15.42
CA GLU A 39 16.03 26.61 14.63
C GLU A 39 14.76 25.76 14.62
N SER A 40 14.02 25.85 13.52
CA SER A 40 12.97 24.89 13.20
C SER A 40 13.66 23.60 12.78
N THR A 41 13.80 22.66 13.70
CA THR A 41 14.05 21.25 13.36
C THR A 41 12.82 20.69 12.69
N SER A 42 12.68 20.93 11.39
CA SER A 42 11.71 20.25 10.56
C SER A 42 12.17 18.80 10.41
N ALA A 43 11.27 17.84 10.73
CA ALA A 43 11.45 16.45 10.35
C ALA A 43 11.76 16.36 8.86
N PRO A 44 12.63 15.41 8.41
CA PRO A 44 12.99 15.31 7.02
C PRO A 44 11.74 15.14 6.15
N PRO A 45 11.64 15.87 5.03
CA PRO A 45 10.50 15.73 4.14
C PRO A 45 10.49 14.29 3.59
N ARG A 46 9.47 13.55 3.95
CA ARG A 46 9.12 12.28 3.30
C ARG A 46 8.71 12.59 1.86
N ILE A 47 8.80 11.60 0.95
CA ILE A 47 8.19 11.66 -0.40
C ILE A 47 6.86 12.40 -0.26
N ALA A 48 6.60 13.41 -1.10
CA ALA A 48 5.54 14.40 -0.94
C ALA A 48 4.35 13.88 -0.12
N GLN A 49 4.16 14.44 1.08
CA GLN A 49 3.09 13.97 1.95
C GLN A 49 1.76 14.22 1.23
N PRO A 50 0.84 13.24 1.19
CA PRO A 50 -0.50 13.51 0.71
C PRO A 50 -1.08 14.67 1.50
N GLU A 51 -1.75 15.59 0.82
CA GLU A 51 -2.46 16.67 1.48
C GLU A 51 -3.40 16.12 2.56
N ALA A 52 -3.52 16.85 3.65
CA ALA A 52 -4.36 16.53 4.77
C ALA A 52 -5.79 16.13 4.33
N GLY A 53 -6.13 14.86 4.52
CA GLY A 53 -7.39 14.25 4.06
C GLY A 53 -7.22 13.27 2.89
N GLY A 54 -5.97 12.97 2.48
CA GLY A 54 -5.68 12.07 1.36
C GLY A 54 -6.13 10.63 1.62
N ALA A 55 -6.66 10.02 0.56
CA ALA A 55 -6.93 8.59 0.55
C ALA A 55 -5.63 7.80 0.77
N ALA A 56 -5.73 6.60 1.38
CA ALA A 56 -4.58 5.70 1.54
C ALA A 56 -4.01 5.26 0.18
N VAL A 57 -4.85 5.29 -0.87
CA VAL A 57 -4.49 5.02 -2.26
C VAL A 57 -4.51 6.33 -3.05
N THR A 58 -3.39 6.67 -3.68
CA THR A 58 -3.26 7.88 -4.52
C THR A 58 -2.77 7.53 -5.91
N LEU A 59 -3.21 8.33 -6.90
CA LEU A 59 -2.77 8.27 -8.29
C LEU A 59 -2.25 9.65 -8.68
N GLU A 60 -0.96 9.74 -8.96
CA GLU A 60 -0.27 11.01 -9.13
C GLU A 60 0.74 10.97 -10.28
N THR A 61 1.32 12.13 -10.57
CA THR A 61 2.49 12.31 -11.44
C THR A 61 3.59 13.00 -10.66
N SER A 62 4.84 12.77 -11.04
CA SER A 62 6.01 13.32 -10.35
C SER A 62 6.95 14.00 -11.32
N GLU A 63 7.19 15.29 -11.15
CA GLU A 63 8.13 16.02 -12.00
C GLU A 63 9.59 15.51 -11.85
N PRO A 64 10.12 15.19 -10.67
CA PRO A 64 11.45 14.56 -10.58
C PRO A 64 11.56 13.22 -11.31
N LEU A 65 10.48 12.42 -11.33
CA LEU A 65 10.43 11.18 -12.10
C LEU A 65 10.41 11.46 -13.60
N PHE A 66 9.62 12.46 -14.04
CA PHE A 66 9.60 12.94 -15.42
C PHE A 66 11.00 13.41 -15.85
N ASP A 67 11.68 14.25 -15.07
CA ASP A 67 13.01 14.77 -15.38
C ASP A 67 14.04 13.64 -15.60
N ILE A 68 14.03 12.64 -14.73
CA ILE A 68 14.87 11.46 -14.87
C ILE A 68 14.50 10.66 -16.12
N ALA A 69 13.20 10.40 -16.33
CA ALA A 69 12.73 9.61 -17.46
C ALA A 69 13.06 10.30 -18.80
N VAL A 70 12.90 11.62 -18.90
CA VAL A 70 13.32 12.40 -20.09
C VAL A 70 14.83 12.34 -20.28
N GLY A 71 15.62 12.48 -19.21
CA GLY A 71 17.07 12.32 -19.26
C GLY A 71 17.50 10.97 -19.83
N LEU A 72 16.85 9.89 -19.38
CA LEU A 72 17.10 8.54 -19.90
C LEU A 72 16.69 8.42 -21.38
N ASN A 73 15.53 8.99 -21.78
CA ASN A 73 15.10 9.02 -23.18
C ASN A 73 16.09 9.77 -24.07
N ALA A 74 16.62 10.91 -23.62
CA ALA A 74 17.65 11.67 -24.34
C ALA A 74 18.96 10.89 -24.47
N CYS A 75 19.20 9.88 -23.60
CA CYS A 75 20.34 8.99 -23.63
C CYS A 75 20.08 7.65 -24.35
N GLY A 76 18.95 7.49 -25.04
CA GLY A 76 18.66 6.33 -25.88
C GLY A 76 17.79 5.26 -25.18
N TYR A 77 17.02 5.60 -24.18
CA TYR A 77 16.01 4.71 -23.64
C TYR A 77 14.82 4.62 -24.59
N ASP A 78 14.83 3.62 -25.48
CA ASP A 78 13.87 3.43 -26.58
C ASP A 78 12.94 2.21 -26.38
N ALA A 79 12.93 1.63 -25.18
CA ALA A 79 12.11 0.45 -24.89
C ALA A 79 10.62 0.74 -25.20
N ASP A 80 9.99 -0.17 -25.96
CA ASP A 80 8.57 -0.16 -26.35
C ASP A 80 8.06 1.17 -26.91
N LEU A 81 8.92 1.91 -27.62
CA LEU A 81 8.58 3.25 -28.11
C LEU A 81 7.34 3.24 -29.01
N ALA A 82 7.16 2.21 -29.82
CA ALA A 82 6.00 2.07 -30.73
C ALA A 82 4.68 1.85 -30.01
N ALA A 83 4.72 1.27 -28.80
CA ALA A 83 3.55 1.03 -27.95
C ALA A 83 3.33 2.14 -26.91
N SER A 84 4.25 3.09 -26.80
CA SER A 84 4.21 4.15 -25.80
C SER A 84 3.16 5.22 -26.13
N SER A 85 2.68 5.88 -25.08
CA SER A 85 1.76 7.02 -25.19
C SER A 85 2.26 8.07 -26.20
N PRO A 86 1.38 8.68 -27.00
CA PRO A 86 1.75 9.79 -27.89
C PRO A 86 2.44 10.96 -27.18
N VAL A 87 2.19 11.15 -25.89
CA VAL A 87 2.86 12.17 -25.05
C VAL A 87 4.37 11.95 -25.01
N ARG A 88 4.82 10.69 -24.92
CA ARG A 88 6.26 10.35 -24.94
C ARG A 88 6.92 10.81 -26.24
N LEU A 89 6.27 10.55 -27.36
CA LEU A 89 6.80 10.91 -28.68
C LEU A 89 6.86 12.44 -28.84
N ALA A 90 5.80 13.16 -28.45
CA ALA A 90 5.75 14.62 -28.54
C ALA A 90 6.87 15.27 -27.72
N ILE A 91 7.05 14.87 -26.47
CA ILE A 91 8.11 15.39 -25.59
C ILE A 91 9.51 15.07 -26.17
N ARG A 92 9.72 13.86 -26.69
CA ARG A 92 10.99 13.49 -27.34
C ARG A 92 11.28 14.39 -28.55
N ASP A 93 10.29 14.72 -29.36
CA ASP A 93 10.44 15.59 -30.52
C ASP A 93 10.81 17.02 -30.10
N GLU A 94 10.22 17.54 -29.03
CA GLU A 94 10.56 18.85 -28.46
C GLU A 94 11.99 18.88 -27.91
N ILE A 95 12.38 17.86 -27.13
CA ILE A 95 13.77 17.74 -26.65
C ILE A 95 14.76 17.65 -27.81
N ASN A 96 14.45 16.90 -28.87
CA ASN A 96 15.29 16.82 -30.05
C ASN A 96 15.40 18.16 -30.79
N ALA A 97 14.32 18.93 -30.84
CA ALA A 97 14.32 20.29 -31.42
C ALA A 97 15.23 21.21 -30.59
N GLU A 98 15.13 21.21 -29.27
CA GLU A 98 15.98 22.00 -28.38
C GLU A 98 17.45 21.59 -28.52
N LEU A 99 17.75 20.29 -28.54
CA LEU A 99 19.09 19.76 -28.77
C LEU A 99 19.65 20.15 -30.13
N SER A 100 18.82 20.37 -31.16
CA SER A 100 19.28 20.78 -32.48
C SER A 100 19.77 22.24 -32.49
N THR A 101 19.17 23.08 -31.66
CA THR A 101 19.42 24.55 -31.65
C THR A 101 20.44 24.98 -30.62
N SER A 102 20.47 24.35 -29.42
CA SER A 102 21.33 24.72 -28.29
C SER A 102 22.58 23.87 -28.21
N ALA A 103 23.77 24.52 -28.20
CA ALA A 103 25.05 23.84 -27.96
C ALA A 103 25.19 23.42 -26.49
N ASP A 104 24.68 24.22 -25.55
CA ASP A 104 24.74 23.92 -24.11
C ASP A 104 23.85 22.72 -23.77
N ALA A 105 22.66 22.62 -24.35
CA ALA A 105 21.77 21.47 -24.22
C ALA A 105 22.43 20.16 -24.73
N ARG A 106 23.15 20.23 -25.88
CA ARG A 106 23.93 19.07 -26.38
C ARG A 106 25.04 18.66 -25.42
N ASN A 107 25.81 19.62 -24.92
CA ASN A 107 26.93 19.35 -24.02
C ASN A 107 26.45 18.73 -22.69
N SER A 108 25.35 19.25 -22.11
CA SER A 108 24.81 18.71 -20.87
C SER A 108 24.19 17.32 -21.08
N ARG A 109 23.47 17.09 -22.19
CA ARG A 109 23.01 15.76 -22.58
C ARG A 109 24.18 14.78 -22.72
N ASP A 110 25.24 15.13 -23.43
CA ASP A 110 26.37 14.23 -23.68
C ASP A 110 27.11 13.87 -22.39
N ALA A 111 27.21 14.81 -21.44
CA ALA A 111 27.77 14.55 -20.12
C ALA A 111 26.86 13.59 -19.31
N LEU A 112 25.55 13.83 -19.30
CA LEU A 112 24.55 12.97 -18.66
C LEU A 112 24.59 11.56 -19.24
N CYS A 113 24.58 11.43 -20.55
CA CYS A 113 24.56 10.13 -21.25
C CYS A 113 25.89 9.35 -21.08
N THR A 114 27.00 10.05 -20.91
CA THR A 114 28.26 9.39 -20.55
C THR A 114 28.18 8.75 -19.18
N TYR A 115 27.65 9.48 -18.18
CA TYR A 115 27.45 8.96 -16.85
C TYR A 115 26.48 7.75 -16.85
N VAL A 116 25.32 7.87 -17.52
CA VAL A 116 24.33 6.79 -17.61
C VAL A 116 24.95 5.52 -18.19
N ARG A 117 25.73 5.65 -19.26
CA ARG A 117 26.42 4.51 -19.91
C ARG A 117 27.46 3.85 -18.99
N GLU A 118 28.22 4.65 -18.23
CA GLU A 118 29.21 4.15 -17.29
C GLU A 118 28.63 3.42 -16.08
N HIS A 119 27.37 3.71 -15.75
CA HIS A 119 26.65 3.10 -14.62
C HIS A 119 25.55 2.13 -15.08
N THR A 120 25.57 1.70 -16.35
CA THR A 120 24.59 0.75 -16.89
C THR A 120 24.81 -0.64 -16.30
N LEU A 121 23.72 -1.22 -15.77
CA LEU A 121 23.67 -2.60 -15.30
C LEU A 121 23.31 -3.55 -16.47
N ASN A 122 23.77 -4.81 -16.40
CA ASN A 122 23.46 -5.82 -17.41
C ASN A 122 21.96 -6.15 -17.49
N ASP A 123 21.27 -6.12 -16.35
CA ASP A 123 19.84 -6.29 -16.30
C ASP A 123 19.15 -4.93 -16.56
N SER A 124 18.32 -4.88 -17.61
CA SER A 124 17.64 -3.65 -18.02
C SER A 124 16.58 -3.18 -17.01
N GLY A 125 15.93 -4.12 -16.33
CA GLY A 125 14.94 -3.81 -15.28
C GLY A 125 15.61 -3.19 -14.06
N LEU A 126 16.69 -3.81 -13.57
CA LEU A 126 17.50 -3.26 -12.47
C LEU A 126 18.16 -1.94 -12.85
N ASN A 127 18.60 -1.81 -14.11
CA ASN A 127 19.19 -0.57 -14.61
C ASN A 127 18.20 0.60 -14.55
N LEU A 128 16.96 0.42 -14.99
CA LEU A 128 15.91 1.42 -14.89
C LEU A 128 15.51 1.68 -13.43
N ALA A 129 15.42 0.61 -12.66
CA ALA A 129 15.00 0.61 -11.28
C ALA A 129 15.80 1.56 -10.39
N GLN A 130 17.14 1.62 -10.53
CA GLN A 130 17.99 2.49 -9.72
C GLN A 130 17.67 3.98 -9.92
N TYR A 131 17.33 4.40 -11.14
CA TYR A 131 16.95 5.77 -11.46
C TYR A 131 15.55 6.10 -10.98
N ILE A 132 14.60 5.17 -11.13
CA ILE A 132 13.26 5.33 -10.56
C ILE A 132 13.34 5.46 -9.04
N SER A 133 14.08 4.58 -8.37
CA SER A 133 14.28 4.65 -6.92
C SER A 133 14.84 5.98 -6.46
N LEU A 134 15.79 6.54 -7.22
CA LEU A 134 16.35 7.86 -6.94
C LEU A 134 15.29 8.96 -7.07
N SER A 135 14.48 8.95 -8.14
CA SER A 135 13.47 9.98 -8.41
C SER A 135 12.46 10.14 -7.29
N LEU A 136 12.12 9.05 -6.60
CA LEU A 136 11.13 9.03 -5.51
C LEU A 136 11.57 9.82 -4.27
N TYR A 137 12.85 10.15 -4.18
CA TYR A 137 13.47 10.85 -3.04
C TYR A 137 14.05 12.21 -3.42
N LEU A 138 13.62 12.79 -4.53
CA LEU A 138 14.08 14.10 -4.97
C LEU A 138 13.05 15.19 -4.67
N SER A 139 13.57 16.38 -4.33
CA SER A 139 12.77 17.61 -4.36
C SER A 139 12.43 17.98 -5.81
N PRO A 140 11.34 18.74 -6.04
CA PRO A 140 11.07 19.28 -7.37
C PRO A 140 12.22 20.11 -7.94
N PRO A 141 12.31 20.28 -9.28
CA PRO A 141 13.25 21.23 -9.86
C PRO A 141 12.96 22.67 -9.40
N PRO A 142 13.96 23.56 -9.40
CA PRO A 142 15.31 23.38 -9.98
C PRO A 142 16.29 22.66 -9.06
N GLU A 143 15.98 22.43 -7.79
CA GLU A 143 16.92 21.91 -6.81
C GLU A 143 17.28 20.45 -7.09
N LEU A 144 16.30 19.58 -7.36
CA LEU A 144 16.49 18.15 -7.59
C LEU A 144 17.48 17.54 -6.58
N THR A 145 17.29 17.84 -5.30
CA THR A 145 18.14 17.36 -4.21
C THR A 145 17.48 16.21 -3.49
N PRO A 146 18.25 15.26 -2.94
CA PRO A 146 17.68 14.23 -2.09
C PRO A 146 16.93 14.85 -0.89
N THR A 147 15.72 14.36 -0.64
CA THR A 147 14.86 14.77 0.47
C THR A 147 15.16 14.04 1.78
N VAL A 148 16.08 13.07 1.71
CA VAL A 148 16.56 12.28 2.84
C VAL A 148 18.08 12.20 2.79
N ASP A 149 18.72 11.85 3.90
CA ASP A 149 20.16 11.62 3.92
C ASP A 149 20.56 10.47 2.98
N GLN A 150 21.76 10.56 2.42
CA GLN A 150 22.25 9.54 1.48
C GLN A 150 22.24 8.13 2.06
N THR A 151 22.42 7.98 3.37
CA THR A 151 22.33 6.69 4.09
C THR A 151 20.93 6.13 4.19
N GLN A 152 19.93 6.97 3.95
CA GLN A 152 18.50 6.61 3.99
C GLN A 152 17.93 6.37 2.59
N LEU A 153 18.68 6.71 1.55
CA LEU A 153 18.31 6.38 0.17
C LEU A 153 18.27 4.86 -0.04
N PRO A 154 17.38 4.36 -0.90
CA PRO A 154 17.43 2.96 -1.33
C PRO A 154 18.84 2.56 -1.84
N PRO A 155 19.34 1.36 -1.51
CA PRO A 155 20.69 0.95 -1.91
C PRO A 155 20.96 1.01 -3.42
N ASP A 156 19.96 0.71 -4.25
CA ASP A 156 20.04 0.81 -5.70
C ASP A 156 20.18 2.27 -6.16
N SER A 157 19.47 3.21 -5.56
CA SER A 157 19.54 4.62 -5.90
C SER A 157 20.89 5.27 -5.51
N THR A 158 21.55 4.78 -4.46
CA THR A 158 22.85 5.30 -4.03
C THR A 158 23.95 5.11 -5.08
N GLN A 159 23.79 4.09 -5.95
CA GLN A 159 24.74 3.82 -7.03
C GLN A 159 24.76 4.94 -8.08
N VAL A 160 23.63 5.61 -8.26
CA VAL A 160 23.45 6.63 -9.32
C VAL A 160 23.22 8.05 -8.77
N VAL A 161 23.30 8.27 -7.47
CA VAL A 161 23.04 9.59 -6.86
C VAL A 161 23.91 10.72 -7.44
N ASN A 162 25.12 10.41 -7.88
CA ASN A 162 26.03 11.37 -8.50
C ASN A 162 25.60 11.83 -9.91
N VAL A 163 24.52 11.29 -10.46
CA VAL A 163 23.90 11.81 -11.71
C VAL A 163 23.28 13.19 -11.49
N LEU A 164 22.87 13.52 -10.26
CA LEU A 164 22.06 14.71 -9.97
C LEU A 164 22.65 16.05 -10.45
N PRO A 165 23.94 16.35 -10.30
CA PRO A 165 24.51 17.59 -10.86
C PRO A 165 24.38 17.65 -12.39
N LEU A 166 24.55 16.52 -13.07
CA LEU A 166 24.45 16.41 -14.53
C LEU A 166 22.98 16.53 -14.98
N LEU A 167 22.07 15.88 -14.26
CA LEU A 167 20.64 15.97 -14.52
C LEU A 167 20.14 17.43 -14.35
N ARG A 168 20.47 18.10 -13.25
CA ARG A 168 20.10 19.52 -13.02
C ARG A 168 20.56 20.43 -14.15
N LYS A 169 21.80 20.23 -14.62
CA LYS A 169 22.32 21.01 -15.73
C LYS A 169 21.54 20.73 -17.01
N PHE A 170 21.26 19.47 -17.33
CA PHE A 170 20.46 19.08 -18.48
C PHE A 170 19.05 19.67 -18.40
N VAL A 171 18.33 19.51 -17.28
CA VAL A 171 16.99 20.07 -17.03
C VAL A 171 16.95 21.57 -17.27
N THR A 172 18.00 22.29 -16.81
CA THR A 172 18.11 23.74 -17.01
C THR A 172 18.36 24.10 -18.48
N ASP A 173 19.30 23.43 -19.12
CA ASP A 173 19.75 23.78 -20.48
C ASP A 173 18.70 23.43 -21.56
N VAL A 174 17.84 22.44 -21.32
CA VAL A 174 16.71 22.07 -22.23
C VAL A 174 15.38 22.68 -21.79
N HIS A 175 15.37 23.55 -20.76
CA HIS A 175 14.15 24.18 -20.22
C HIS A 175 13.06 23.18 -19.85
N LEU A 176 13.43 22.03 -19.26
CA LEU A 176 12.56 20.87 -19.08
C LEU A 176 11.33 21.17 -18.22
N HIS A 177 11.45 22.05 -17.21
CA HIS A 177 10.31 22.49 -16.42
C HIS A 177 9.21 23.18 -17.26
N ALA A 178 9.59 23.95 -18.28
CA ALA A 178 8.62 24.57 -19.19
C ALA A 178 7.89 23.51 -20.02
N ILE A 179 8.60 22.52 -20.52
CA ILE A 179 8.04 21.37 -21.25
C ILE A 179 7.09 20.57 -20.34
N TRP A 180 7.46 20.34 -19.08
CA TRP A 180 6.59 19.71 -18.08
C TRP A 180 5.26 20.46 -17.92
N ILE A 181 5.32 21.78 -17.75
CA ILE A 181 4.12 22.60 -17.59
C ILE A 181 3.25 22.58 -18.85
N GLU A 182 3.85 22.59 -20.05
CA GLU A 182 3.12 22.53 -21.32
C GLU A 182 2.39 21.19 -21.49
N HIS A 183 3.02 20.07 -21.14
CA HIS A 183 2.44 18.73 -21.27
C HIS A 183 1.57 18.30 -20.08
N ARG A 184 1.53 19.06 -18.99
CA ARG A 184 0.72 18.76 -17.81
C ARG A 184 -0.75 18.43 -18.11
N PRO A 185 -1.45 19.13 -19.03
CA PRO A 185 -2.83 18.77 -19.38
C PRO A 185 -2.97 17.37 -19.99
N GLN A 186 -1.96 16.89 -20.73
CA GLN A 186 -1.97 15.54 -21.29
C GLN A 186 -1.74 14.50 -20.19
N TYR A 187 -0.85 14.76 -19.22
CA TYR A 187 -0.67 13.93 -18.03
C TYR A 187 -1.97 13.84 -17.22
N GLU A 188 -2.64 14.98 -16.99
CA GLU A 188 -3.94 15.01 -16.30
C GLU A 188 -5.04 14.25 -17.05
N ALA A 189 -5.02 14.25 -18.38
CA ALA A 189 -5.95 13.47 -19.19
C ALA A 189 -5.69 11.95 -19.03
N LEU A 190 -4.43 11.52 -18.99
CA LEU A 190 -4.06 10.13 -18.74
C LEU A 190 -4.44 9.69 -17.31
N LEU A 191 -4.21 10.53 -16.31
CA LEU A 191 -4.66 10.25 -14.93
C LEU A 191 -6.17 9.99 -14.88
N LYS A 192 -6.98 10.78 -15.56
CA LYS A 192 -8.45 10.59 -15.63
C LYS A 192 -8.85 9.26 -16.28
N ILE A 193 -8.09 8.80 -17.29
CA ILE A 193 -8.35 7.49 -17.93
C ILE A 193 -8.05 6.34 -16.98
N VAL A 194 -6.94 6.42 -16.23
CA VAL A 194 -6.49 5.37 -15.32
C VAL A 194 -7.30 5.34 -14.01
N HIS A 195 -7.84 6.48 -13.58
CA HIS A 195 -8.53 6.65 -12.30
C HIS A 195 -9.67 5.64 -12.08
N ASP A 196 -10.60 5.53 -13.02
CA ASP A 196 -11.77 4.67 -12.86
C ASP A 196 -11.44 3.17 -12.88
N PRO A 197 -10.55 2.66 -13.76
CA PRO A 197 -10.04 1.30 -13.68
C PRO A 197 -9.34 1.01 -12.36
N LEU A 198 -8.48 1.91 -11.88
CA LEU A 198 -7.77 1.77 -10.60
C LEU A 198 -8.76 1.71 -9.42
N THR A 199 -9.72 2.63 -9.38
CA THR A 199 -10.75 2.66 -8.34
C THR A 199 -11.55 1.37 -8.32
N ARG A 200 -11.94 0.85 -9.48
CA ARG A 200 -12.67 -0.44 -9.56
C ARG A 200 -11.81 -1.61 -9.11
N MET A 201 -10.52 -1.62 -9.45
CA MET A 201 -9.59 -2.66 -9.02
C MET A 201 -9.47 -2.67 -7.50
N VAL A 202 -9.26 -1.50 -6.86
CA VAL A 202 -9.20 -1.35 -5.40
C VAL A 202 -10.48 -1.84 -4.76
N LEU A 203 -11.64 -1.30 -5.16
CA LEU A 203 -12.94 -1.67 -4.59
C LEU A 203 -13.25 -3.17 -4.73
N ASN A 204 -12.98 -3.76 -5.89
CA ASN A 204 -13.23 -5.19 -6.10
C ASN A 204 -12.31 -6.05 -5.23
N THR A 205 -11.07 -5.63 -5.01
CA THR A 205 -10.12 -6.33 -4.14
C THR A 205 -10.55 -6.24 -2.68
N ASP A 206 -10.91 -5.05 -2.20
CA ASP A 206 -11.39 -4.83 -0.83
C ASP A 206 -12.68 -5.60 -0.52
N ILE A 207 -13.62 -5.58 -1.47
CA ILE A 207 -14.88 -6.36 -1.35
C ILE A 207 -14.57 -7.86 -1.26
N TYR A 208 -13.64 -8.37 -2.08
CA TYR A 208 -13.28 -9.79 -2.04
C TYR A 208 -12.61 -10.18 -0.72
N LEU A 209 -11.69 -9.36 -0.23
CA LEU A 209 -10.96 -9.60 1.02
C LEU A 209 -11.80 -9.29 2.27
N HIS A 210 -12.98 -8.67 2.12
CA HIS A 210 -13.81 -8.11 3.18
C HIS A 210 -13.02 -7.15 4.08
N VAL A 211 -12.13 -6.36 3.51
CA VAL A 211 -11.42 -5.30 4.23
C VAL A 211 -12.15 -3.97 4.07
N PRO A 212 -12.14 -3.10 5.09
CA PRO A 212 -12.75 -1.78 4.95
C PRO A 212 -11.96 -0.94 3.94
N VAL A 213 -12.67 -0.29 3.04
CA VAL A 213 -12.08 0.67 2.10
C VAL A 213 -11.32 1.73 2.89
N SER A 214 -10.01 1.77 2.69
CA SER A 214 -9.05 2.74 3.24
C SER A 214 -9.23 3.12 4.71
N SER A 215 -8.68 2.35 5.61
CA SER A 215 -8.22 2.89 6.88
C SER A 215 -6.72 3.18 6.75
N TYR A 216 -6.35 4.45 6.61
CA TYR A 216 -4.94 4.84 6.68
C TYR A 216 -4.41 4.44 8.07
N ASP A 217 -3.51 3.48 8.09
CA ASP A 217 -2.89 2.93 9.30
C ASP A 217 -1.39 3.28 9.40
N GLY A 218 -0.98 4.36 8.72
CA GLY A 218 0.41 4.77 8.59
C GLY A 218 1.09 4.25 7.33
N ARG A 219 0.38 3.49 6.48
CA ARG A 219 0.84 2.98 5.18
C ARG A 219 0.13 3.71 4.05
N ARG A 220 0.76 3.79 2.91
CA ARG A 220 0.14 4.34 1.70
C ARG A 220 0.43 3.46 0.49
N PHE A 221 -0.51 3.48 -0.44
CA PHE A 221 -0.36 2.90 -1.75
C PHE A 221 -0.35 4.02 -2.79
N LEU A 222 0.78 4.22 -3.45
CA LEU A 222 1.00 5.31 -4.40
C LEU A 222 1.20 4.74 -5.81
N VAL A 223 0.35 5.14 -6.75
CA VAL A 223 0.53 4.87 -8.17
C VAL A 223 1.03 6.13 -8.86
N LEU A 224 2.24 6.08 -9.40
CA LEU A 224 2.83 7.15 -10.20
C LEU A 224 2.70 6.81 -11.68
N LEU A 225 2.10 7.72 -12.42
CA LEU A 225 1.93 7.57 -13.87
C LEU A 225 3.03 8.33 -14.60
N GLU A 226 3.86 7.61 -15.40
CA GLU A 226 4.96 8.20 -16.13
C GLU A 226 5.02 7.73 -17.60
N PRO A 227 4.41 8.48 -18.53
CA PRO A 227 4.38 8.12 -19.95
C PRO A 227 5.74 8.11 -20.64
N MET A 228 6.80 8.71 -20.06
CA MET A 228 8.15 8.67 -20.63
C MET A 228 8.85 7.33 -20.45
N LEU A 229 8.26 6.40 -19.69
CA LEU A 229 8.76 5.04 -19.53
C LEU A 229 8.10 4.07 -20.53
N ALA A 230 8.61 2.85 -20.62
CA ALA A 230 8.02 1.80 -21.46
C ALA A 230 6.73 1.26 -20.83
N PRO A 231 5.65 1.10 -21.61
CA PRO A 231 4.39 0.60 -21.07
C PRO A 231 4.45 -0.87 -20.60
N SER A 232 5.41 -1.66 -21.06
CA SER A 232 5.63 -3.04 -20.60
C SER A 232 6.43 -3.15 -19.29
N ALA A 233 6.90 -2.03 -18.74
CA ALA A 233 7.76 -2.03 -17.56
C ALA A 233 7.04 -1.37 -16.37
N THR A 234 6.24 -2.14 -15.67
CA THR A 234 5.75 -1.73 -14.35
C THR A 234 6.87 -1.86 -13.32
N ASN A 235 7.05 -0.84 -12.51
CA ASN A 235 8.09 -0.81 -11.50
C ASN A 235 7.45 -0.66 -10.12
N ALA A 236 7.36 -1.76 -9.38
CA ALA A 236 6.79 -1.80 -8.06
C ALA A 236 7.88 -1.79 -6.97
N ARG A 237 7.67 -1.01 -5.91
CA ARG A 237 8.60 -0.80 -4.81
C ARG A 237 7.88 -0.80 -3.47
N ILE A 238 8.51 -1.42 -2.48
CA ILE A 238 8.05 -1.34 -1.08
C ILE A 238 9.18 -0.72 -0.26
N TYR A 239 8.93 0.47 0.28
CA TYR A 239 9.86 1.19 1.15
C TYR A 239 9.20 1.47 2.50
N GLY A 240 9.50 0.62 3.48
CA GLY A 240 8.90 0.73 4.82
C GLY A 240 7.37 0.57 4.75
N SER A 241 6.67 1.68 4.96
CA SER A 241 5.20 1.75 4.90
C SER A 241 4.64 2.19 3.55
N ASP A 242 5.50 2.51 2.59
CA ASP A 242 5.10 3.03 1.28
C ASP A 242 5.17 1.92 0.22
N TYR A 243 4.05 1.64 -0.39
CA TYR A 243 3.89 0.74 -1.54
C TYR A 243 3.74 1.62 -2.78
N ILE A 244 4.73 1.58 -3.65
CA ILE A 244 4.81 2.51 -4.79
C ILE A 244 4.84 1.71 -6.08
N VAL A 245 3.96 2.07 -7.01
CA VAL A 245 3.93 1.51 -8.36
C VAL A 245 4.15 2.63 -9.36
N VAL A 246 5.17 2.50 -10.19
CA VAL A 246 5.38 3.37 -11.35
C VAL A 246 4.87 2.63 -12.57
N ALA A 247 3.83 3.16 -13.20
CA ALA A 247 3.19 2.58 -14.36
C ALA A 247 3.26 3.55 -15.56
N SER A 248 3.49 3.00 -16.74
CA SER A 248 3.48 3.77 -17.98
C SER A 248 2.26 3.44 -18.82
N PRO A 249 1.51 4.45 -19.28
CA PRO A 249 0.33 4.24 -20.11
C PRO A 249 0.69 3.89 -21.54
N ALA A 250 0.00 2.90 -22.12
CA ALA A 250 0.13 2.50 -23.52
C ALA A 250 -0.61 3.47 -24.48
N ALA A 251 -0.26 3.38 -25.76
CA ALA A 251 -0.97 4.07 -26.83
C ALA A 251 -2.29 3.38 -27.18
N GLU A 252 -2.32 2.05 -27.19
CA GLU A 252 -3.49 1.25 -27.58
C GLU A 252 -3.72 0.08 -26.61
N PRO A 253 -4.86 0.05 -25.90
CA PRO A 253 -5.82 1.15 -25.75
C PRO A 253 -5.19 2.36 -25.06
N LEU A 254 -5.57 3.58 -25.47
CA LEU A 254 -5.01 4.80 -24.91
C LEU A 254 -5.12 4.81 -23.38
N GLY A 255 -3.99 5.00 -22.72
CA GLY A 255 -3.92 5.07 -21.26
C GLY A 255 -3.99 3.71 -20.56
N ALA A 256 -3.98 2.59 -21.29
CA ALA A 256 -3.94 1.27 -20.67
C ALA A 256 -2.63 1.08 -19.88
N VAL A 257 -2.76 0.55 -18.68
CA VAL A 257 -1.64 0.15 -17.80
C VAL A 257 -1.81 -1.32 -17.40
N HIS A 258 -0.73 -1.97 -16.96
CA HIS A 258 -0.77 -3.34 -16.41
C HIS A 258 -1.48 -3.35 -15.05
N MET A 259 -2.82 -3.34 -15.10
CA MET A 259 -3.67 -3.27 -13.90
C MET A 259 -3.53 -4.50 -13.02
N ASP A 260 -3.18 -5.65 -13.59
CA ASP A 260 -2.85 -6.89 -12.89
C ASP A 260 -1.61 -6.73 -12.01
N GLU A 261 -0.55 -6.11 -12.51
CA GLU A 261 0.68 -5.84 -11.76
C GLU A 261 0.47 -4.77 -10.67
N ILE A 262 -0.33 -3.74 -10.97
CA ILE A 262 -0.75 -2.75 -9.95
C ILE A 262 -1.55 -3.45 -8.85
N ARG A 263 -2.47 -4.35 -9.23
CA ARG A 263 -3.28 -5.12 -8.29
C ARG A 263 -2.44 -6.07 -7.44
N HIS A 264 -1.45 -6.72 -8.03
CA HIS A 264 -0.50 -7.56 -7.31
C HIS A 264 0.19 -6.78 -6.17
N THR A 265 0.70 -5.59 -6.48
CA THR A 265 1.31 -4.72 -5.47
C THR A 265 0.29 -4.23 -4.43
N TYR A 266 -0.96 -3.98 -4.84
CA TYR A 266 -2.04 -3.63 -3.92
C TYR A 266 -2.39 -4.80 -2.98
N LEU A 267 -2.34 -6.03 -3.46
CA LEU A 267 -2.51 -7.22 -2.61
C LEU A 267 -1.39 -7.34 -1.57
N HIS A 268 -0.14 -6.98 -1.90
CA HIS A 268 0.92 -6.86 -0.89
C HIS A 268 0.58 -5.81 0.17
N TYR A 269 0.07 -4.65 -0.24
CA TYR A 269 -0.35 -3.59 0.67
C TYR A 269 -1.42 -4.07 1.66
N GLU A 270 -2.41 -4.85 1.22
CA GLU A 270 -3.49 -5.35 2.07
C GLU A 270 -3.11 -6.61 2.87
N ILE A 271 -2.42 -7.57 2.26
CA ILE A 271 -2.20 -8.91 2.82
C ILE A 271 -0.96 -8.98 3.73
N GLU A 272 0.14 -8.31 3.37
CA GLU A 272 1.39 -8.40 4.13
C GLU A 272 1.21 -8.11 5.63
N PRO A 273 0.53 -7.04 6.05
CA PRO A 273 0.37 -6.74 7.46
C PRO A 273 -0.46 -7.80 8.19
N LEU A 274 -1.43 -8.40 7.49
CA LEU A 274 -2.25 -9.47 8.04
C LEU A 274 -1.39 -10.71 8.33
N VAL A 275 -0.54 -11.09 7.38
CA VAL A 275 0.41 -12.19 7.55
C VAL A 275 1.38 -11.89 8.68
N TYR A 276 2.01 -10.72 8.69
CA TYR A 276 3.01 -10.35 9.69
C TYR A 276 2.45 -10.25 11.11
N SER A 277 1.16 -9.91 11.26
CA SER A 277 0.51 -9.88 12.57
C SER A 277 0.48 -11.26 13.26
N HIS A 278 0.70 -12.36 12.52
CA HIS A 278 0.72 -13.73 13.00
C HIS A 278 2.14 -14.34 13.10
N GLY A 279 3.16 -13.52 13.26
CA GLY A 279 4.58 -13.91 13.22
C GLY A 279 4.96 -15.11 14.09
N THR A 280 4.35 -15.28 15.27
CA THR A 280 4.61 -16.45 16.14
C THR A 280 4.11 -17.75 15.52
N ALA A 281 2.92 -17.74 14.90
CA ALA A 281 2.37 -18.90 14.21
C ALA A 281 3.18 -19.25 12.95
N ILE A 282 3.64 -18.23 12.24
CA ILE A 282 4.43 -18.36 11.00
C ILE A 282 5.79 -19.02 11.29
N LYS A 283 6.44 -18.72 12.41
CA LYS A 283 7.72 -19.37 12.78
C LYS A 283 7.63 -20.90 12.80
N ARG A 284 6.46 -21.44 13.12
CA ARG A 284 6.22 -22.89 13.09
C ARG A 284 6.34 -23.49 11.68
N LEU A 285 6.13 -22.66 10.66
CA LEU A 285 6.11 -23.06 9.25
C LEU A 285 7.50 -22.99 8.58
N ILE A 286 8.55 -22.52 9.29
CA ILE A 286 9.93 -22.45 8.78
C ILE A 286 10.41 -23.75 8.11
N PRO A 287 10.07 -24.97 8.61
CA PRO A 287 10.50 -26.21 7.95
C PRO A 287 10.04 -26.34 6.50
N LEU A 288 8.95 -25.67 6.07
CA LEU A 288 8.46 -25.67 4.69
C LEU A 288 9.42 -24.98 3.72
N LEU A 289 10.34 -24.12 4.20
CA LEU A 289 11.37 -23.53 3.34
C LEU A 289 12.29 -24.59 2.70
N LYS A 290 12.35 -25.80 3.27
CA LYS A 290 13.11 -26.91 2.68
C LYS A 290 12.51 -27.35 1.34
N SER A 291 11.21 -27.26 1.19
CA SER A 291 10.50 -27.67 -0.04
C SER A 291 10.83 -26.77 -1.23
N VAL A 292 11.24 -25.53 -1.00
CA VAL A 292 11.50 -24.54 -2.05
C VAL A 292 12.98 -24.29 -2.35
N GLN A 293 13.91 -25.03 -1.69
CA GLN A 293 15.35 -24.79 -1.90
C GLN A 293 15.77 -24.98 -3.36
N ASP A 294 15.21 -25.99 -4.04
CA ASP A 294 15.47 -26.30 -5.45
C ASP A 294 14.47 -25.62 -6.42
N ALA A 295 13.49 -24.89 -5.88
CA ALA A 295 12.51 -24.18 -6.71
C ALA A 295 13.18 -23.00 -7.46
N PRO A 296 12.66 -22.62 -8.64
CA PRO A 296 13.19 -21.48 -9.41
C PRO A 296 12.68 -20.13 -8.87
N LEU A 297 12.86 -19.90 -7.58
CA LEU A 297 12.46 -18.68 -6.87
C LEU A 297 13.68 -17.84 -6.48
N ASP A 298 13.47 -16.55 -6.29
CA ASP A 298 14.46 -15.66 -5.74
C ASP A 298 14.83 -16.05 -4.30
N PHE A 299 16.05 -15.72 -3.89
CA PHE A 299 16.58 -16.10 -2.58
C PHE A 299 15.72 -15.62 -1.41
N ALA A 300 15.07 -14.46 -1.55
CA ALA A 300 14.19 -13.92 -0.51
C ALA A 300 13.08 -14.90 -0.13
N TYR A 301 12.45 -15.56 -1.09
CA TYR A 301 11.37 -16.53 -0.85
C TYR A 301 11.86 -17.89 -0.35
N LYS A 302 13.13 -18.22 -0.58
CA LYS A 302 13.78 -19.44 -0.08
C LYS A 302 14.28 -19.31 1.35
N SER A 303 14.44 -18.08 1.84
CA SER A 303 15.04 -17.75 3.13
C SER A 303 14.06 -17.16 4.15
N ASP A 304 12.93 -16.59 3.69
CA ASP A 304 11.92 -15.97 4.56
C ASP A 304 10.55 -16.63 4.36
N ILE A 305 10.12 -17.36 5.38
CA ILE A 305 8.82 -18.04 5.37
C ILE A 305 7.65 -17.06 5.29
N SER A 306 7.78 -15.85 5.86
CA SER A 306 6.72 -14.84 5.78
C SER A 306 6.57 -14.33 4.36
N ALA A 307 7.67 -14.10 3.65
CA ALA A 307 7.66 -13.71 2.24
C ALA A 307 7.03 -14.81 1.37
N LEU A 308 7.44 -16.07 1.55
CA LEU A 308 6.89 -17.19 0.80
C LEU A 308 5.37 -17.35 1.02
N LEU A 309 4.93 -17.29 2.29
CA LEU A 309 3.50 -17.37 2.65
C LEU A 309 2.68 -16.25 2.02
N THR A 310 3.17 -15.02 2.15
CA THR A 310 2.49 -13.84 1.60
C THR A 310 2.30 -13.98 0.12
N GLU A 311 3.35 -14.32 -0.61
CA GLU A 311 3.30 -14.46 -2.06
C GLU A 311 2.39 -15.61 -2.50
N CYS A 312 2.46 -16.77 -1.84
CA CYS A 312 1.55 -17.89 -2.13
C CYS A 312 0.08 -17.52 -1.88
N LEU A 313 -0.22 -16.76 -0.82
CA LEU A 313 -1.58 -16.29 -0.54
C LEU A 313 -2.03 -15.26 -1.59
N ILE A 314 -1.18 -14.30 -1.97
CA ILE A 314 -1.48 -13.33 -3.03
C ILE A 314 -1.82 -14.05 -4.33
N LYS A 315 -0.99 -14.98 -4.77
CA LYS A 315 -1.23 -15.77 -6.00
C LYS A 315 -2.52 -16.58 -5.91
N ALA A 316 -2.82 -17.14 -4.74
CA ALA A 316 -4.09 -17.83 -4.55
C ALA A 316 -5.29 -16.89 -4.68
N VAL A 317 -5.21 -15.65 -4.14
CA VAL A 317 -6.25 -14.62 -4.31
C VAL A 317 -6.38 -14.21 -5.78
N GLU A 318 -5.27 -14.01 -6.48
CA GLU A 318 -5.26 -13.68 -7.91
C GLU A 318 -5.94 -14.76 -8.73
N ILE A 319 -5.61 -16.03 -8.51
CA ILE A 319 -6.21 -17.16 -9.21
C ILE A 319 -7.70 -17.30 -8.87
N HIS A 320 -8.10 -17.09 -7.62
CA HIS A 320 -9.50 -17.17 -7.19
C HIS A 320 -10.38 -16.12 -7.87
N THR A 321 -9.83 -14.93 -8.09
CA THR A 321 -10.54 -13.77 -8.62
C THR A 321 -10.25 -13.47 -10.09
N MET A 322 -9.41 -14.28 -10.76
CA MET A 322 -9.04 -14.08 -12.16
C MET A 322 -10.24 -14.15 -13.11
N ASP A 323 -10.18 -13.40 -14.19
CA ASP A 323 -11.05 -13.63 -15.34
C ASP A 323 -10.57 -14.89 -16.06
N THR A 324 -11.44 -15.89 -16.10
CA THR A 324 -11.13 -17.17 -16.76
C THR A 324 -11.31 -17.13 -18.28
N GLY A 325 -11.77 -16.02 -18.85
CA GLY A 325 -12.10 -15.86 -20.26
C GLY A 325 -13.36 -16.63 -20.68
N ILE A 326 -14.04 -17.28 -19.76
CA ILE A 326 -15.26 -18.05 -20.04
C ILE A 326 -16.47 -17.11 -19.87
N VAL A 327 -17.33 -17.07 -20.90
CA VAL A 327 -18.52 -16.20 -20.86
C VAL A 327 -19.46 -16.65 -19.76
N LYS A 328 -19.67 -15.79 -18.77
CA LYS A 328 -20.61 -16.03 -17.68
C LYS A 328 -22.05 -15.94 -18.18
N PRO A 329 -22.92 -16.92 -17.88
CA PRO A 329 -24.34 -16.88 -18.23
C PRO A 329 -25.03 -15.65 -17.69
N THR A 330 -25.87 -15.00 -18.51
CA THR A 330 -26.64 -13.83 -18.10
C THR A 330 -27.86 -14.26 -17.29
N ARG A 331 -28.05 -13.66 -16.11
CA ARG A 331 -29.21 -13.94 -15.27
C ARG A 331 -30.48 -13.47 -15.97
N PRO A 332 -31.55 -14.31 -16.01
CA PRO A 332 -32.85 -13.91 -16.53
C PRO A 332 -33.45 -12.72 -15.75
N GLU A 333 -34.29 -11.93 -16.43
CA GLU A 333 -35.05 -10.87 -15.77
C GLU A 333 -35.97 -11.45 -14.68
N ALA A 334 -36.28 -10.65 -13.65
CA ALA A 334 -37.05 -11.10 -12.47
C ALA A 334 -38.45 -11.66 -12.81
N ASN A 335 -39.03 -11.21 -13.93
CA ASN A 335 -40.32 -11.64 -14.45
C ASN A 335 -40.27 -12.81 -15.44
N ALA A 336 -39.08 -13.36 -15.71
CA ALA A 336 -38.93 -14.45 -16.65
C ALA A 336 -39.58 -15.75 -16.17
N PRO A 337 -40.04 -16.66 -17.09
CA PRO A 337 -40.60 -17.93 -16.72
C PRO A 337 -39.64 -18.79 -15.88
N ARG A 338 -40.17 -19.58 -14.93
CA ARG A 338 -39.37 -20.45 -14.05
C ARG A 338 -38.40 -21.36 -14.82
N ALA A 339 -38.77 -21.82 -16.02
CA ALA A 339 -37.94 -22.63 -16.89
C ALA A 339 -36.66 -21.87 -17.36
N ALA A 340 -36.68 -20.54 -17.45
CA ALA A 340 -35.51 -19.72 -17.79
C ALA A 340 -34.51 -19.74 -16.64
N PHE A 341 -34.96 -19.67 -15.39
CA PHE A 341 -34.10 -19.77 -14.20
C PHE A 341 -33.50 -21.18 -14.06
N GLY A 342 -34.23 -22.24 -14.42
CA GLY A 342 -33.71 -23.60 -14.47
C GLY A 342 -32.53 -23.70 -15.46
N ARG A 343 -32.74 -23.26 -16.72
CA ARG A 343 -31.67 -23.23 -17.72
C ARG A 343 -30.46 -22.38 -17.31
N TYR A 344 -30.72 -21.23 -16.67
CA TYR A 344 -29.65 -20.39 -16.12
C TYR A 344 -28.85 -21.13 -15.04
N SER A 345 -29.53 -21.81 -14.10
CA SER A 345 -28.86 -22.61 -13.07
C SER A 345 -27.99 -23.73 -13.66
N ASP A 346 -28.50 -24.45 -14.66
CA ASP A 346 -27.73 -25.49 -15.35
C ASP A 346 -26.52 -24.91 -16.08
N ALA A 347 -26.70 -23.78 -16.78
CA ALA A 347 -25.63 -23.08 -17.48
C ALA A 347 -24.58 -22.53 -16.49
N MET A 348 -24.99 -22.01 -15.33
CA MET A 348 -24.07 -21.60 -14.28
C MET A 348 -23.26 -22.77 -13.74
N GLY A 349 -23.88 -23.92 -13.50
CA GLY A 349 -23.16 -25.11 -13.06
C GLY A 349 -22.12 -25.62 -14.10
N VAL A 350 -22.38 -25.42 -15.39
CA VAL A 350 -21.38 -25.71 -16.45
C VAL A 350 -20.26 -24.68 -16.41
N TYR A 351 -20.60 -23.39 -16.33
CA TYR A 351 -19.64 -22.29 -16.22
C TYR A 351 -18.71 -22.49 -15.01
N ASP A 352 -19.27 -22.75 -13.83
CA ASP A 352 -18.50 -22.92 -12.60
C ASP A 352 -17.48 -24.07 -12.70
N ARG A 353 -17.86 -25.21 -13.30
CA ARG A 353 -16.93 -26.33 -13.51
C ARG A 353 -15.81 -25.99 -14.48
N HIS A 354 -16.11 -25.30 -15.56
CA HIS A 354 -15.09 -24.90 -16.53
C HIS A 354 -14.14 -23.83 -15.94
N ALA A 355 -14.69 -22.84 -15.27
CA ALA A 355 -13.92 -21.81 -14.59
C ALA A 355 -12.98 -22.41 -13.53
N GLU A 356 -13.50 -23.36 -12.72
CA GLU A 356 -12.69 -24.08 -11.74
C GLU A 356 -11.58 -24.90 -12.41
N THR A 357 -11.83 -25.53 -13.55
CA THR A 357 -10.80 -26.24 -14.28
C THR A 357 -9.66 -25.31 -14.71
N VAL A 358 -9.98 -24.13 -15.23
CA VAL A 358 -8.96 -23.13 -15.61
C VAL A 358 -8.17 -22.67 -14.39
N ARG A 359 -8.85 -22.34 -13.26
CA ARG A 359 -8.18 -21.92 -12.03
C ARG A 359 -7.25 -22.99 -11.48
N ARG A 360 -7.68 -24.27 -11.48
CA ARG A 360 -6.83 -25.39 -11.04
C ARG A 360 -5.60 -25.59 -11.91
N GLN A 361 -5.69 -25.33 -13.20
CA GLN A 361 -4.51 -25.32 -14.08
C GLN A 361 -3.53 -24.21 -13.70
N GLN A 362 -4.03 -23.04 -13.29
CA GLN A 362 -3.17 -21.95 -12.81
C GLN A 362 -2.56 -22.25 -11.43
N VAL A 363 -3.29 -22.91 -10.54
CA VAL A 363 -2.75 -23.41 -9.26
C VAL A 363 -1.58 -24.37 -9.51
N ASP A 364 -1.78 -25.39 -10.38
CA ASP A 364 -0.71 -26.33 -10.74
C ASP A 364 0.51 -25.62 -11.35
N LEU A 365 0.27 -24.67 -12.25
CA LEU A 365 1.34 -23.87 -12.84
C LEU A 365 2.12 -23.09 -11.79
N ALA A 366 1.43 -22.39 -10.88
CA ALA A 366 2.06 -21.61 -9.83
C ALA A 366 2.89 -22.50 -8.89
N MET A 367 2.37 -23.66 -8.51
CA MET A 367 3.11 -24.62 -7.69
C MET A 367 4.39 -25.11 -8.41
N ARG A 368 4.30 -25.42 -9.68
CA ARG A 368 5.47 -25.84 -10.49
C ARG A 368 6.47 -24.70 -10.73
N GLN A 369 6.05 -23.44 -10.61
CA GLN A 369 6.92 -22.26 -10.58
C GLN A 369 7.62 -22.08 -9.23
N GLY A 370 7.26 -22.86 -8.21
CA GLY A 370 7.87 -22.82 -6.88
C GLY A 370 6.98 -22.29 -5.76
N TRP A 371 5.78 -21.80 -6.07
CA TRP A 371 4.84 -21.26 -5.10
C TRP A 371 4.03 -22.38 -4.43
N VAL A 372 4.72 -23.23 -3.70
CA VAL A 372 4.26 -24.55 -3.25
C VAL A 372 3.00 -24.54 -2.37
N LEU A 373 2.69 -23.44 -1.70
CA LEU A 373 1.53 -23.33 -0.78
C LEU A 373 0.28 -22.73 -1.46
N VAL A 374 0.32 -22.48 -2.78
CA VAL A 374 -0.83 -21.89 -3.49
C VAL A 374 -2.06 -22.79 -3.44
N ASP A 375 -1.92 -24.11 -3.59
CA ASP A 375 -3.07 -25.02 -3.51
C ASP A 375 -3.73 -25.03 -2.12
N TYR A 376 -2.91 -25.00 -1.06
CA TYR A 376 -3.39 -24.88 0.31
C TYR A 376 -4.25 -23.61 0.49
N PHE A 377 -3.70 -22.45 0.13
CA PHE A 377 -4.41 -21.17 0.28
C PHE A 377 -5.62 -21.08 -0.64
N TYR A 378 -5.53 -21.60 -1.86
CA TYR A 378 -6.66 -21.67 -2.79
C TYR A 378 -7.85 -22.43 -2.17
N GLY A 379 -7.58 -23.58 -1.53
CA GLY A 379 -8.60 -24.35 -0.82
C GLY A 379 -9.18 -23.60 0.38
N LYS A 380 -8.34 -22.89 1.12
CA LYS A 380 -8.76 -22.07 2.28
C LYS A 380 -9.60 -20.85 1.89
N LEU A 381 -9.24 -20.16 0.81
CA LEU A 381 -10.05 -19.07 0.26
C LEU A 381 -11.43 -19.55 -0.16
N GLY A 382 -11.53 -20.73 -0.78
CA GLY A 382 -12.83 -21.32 -1.12
C GLY A 382 -13.67 -21.71 0.10
N GLN A 383 -13.04 -21.94 1.28
CA GLN A 383 -13.76 -22.12 2.54
C GLN A 383 -14.21 -20.76 3.11
N MET A 384 -13.30 -19.78 3.15
CA MET A 384 -13.57 -18.41 3.57
C MET A 384 -14.79 -17.81 2.84
N GLU A 385 -14.88 -18.01 1.50
CA GLU A 385 -16.04 -17.57 0.70
C GLU A 385 -17.35 -18.23 1.12
N LYS A 386 -17.32 -19.53 1.45
CA LYS A 386 -18.53 -20.26 1.89
C LYS A 386 -18.98 -19.81 3.27
N ASP A 387 -18.03 -19.52 4.16
CA ASP A 387 -18.29 -19.10 5.52
C ASP A 387 -18.65 -17.60 5.59
N GLY A 388 -18.37 -16.84 4.51
CA GLY A 388 -18.70 -15.41 4.40
C GLY A 388 -17.88 -14.52 5.35
N VAL A 389 -16.71 -14.99 5.79
CA VAL A 389 -15.79 -14.26 6.69
C VAL A 389 -14.78 -13.44 5.89
N GLY A 390 -14.16 -12.44 6.52
CA GLY A 390 -13.09 -11.64 5.91
C GLY A 390 -11.72 -12.28 6.08
N LEU A 391 -10.78 -11.97 5.16
CA LEU A 391 -9.42 -12.50 5.23
C LEU A 391 -8.74 -12.15 6.55
N LYS A 392 -8.98 -10.97 7.08
CA LYS A 392 -8.41 -10.52 8.37
C LYS A 392 -8.79 -11.45 9.53
N ASP A 393 -10.01 -11.98 9.52
CA ASP A 393 -10.52 -12.84 10.58
C ASP A 393 -10.07 -14.31 10.39
N ASP A 394 -9.91 -14.74 9.14
CA ASP A 394 -9.62 -16.15 8.80
C ASP A 394 -8.14 -16.47 8.65
N ILE A 395 -7.27 -15.48 8.38
CA ILE A 395 -5.84 -15.70 8.12
C ILE A 395 -5.12 -16.38 9.29
N GLY A 396 -5.51 -16.03 10.53
CA GLY A 396 -4.99 -16.68 11.74
C GLY A 396 -5.25 -18.18 11.71
N GLU A 397 -6.45 -18.60 11.36
CA GLU A 397 -6.85 -20.00 11.26
C GLU A 397 -6.16 -20.68 10.06
N MET A 398 -6.03 -20.00 8.94
CA MET A 398 -5.28 -20.51 7.78
C MET A 398 -3.83 -20.85 8.16
N VAL A 399 -3.14 -19.97 8.91
CA VAL A 399 -1.74 -20.17 9.32
C VAL A 399 -1.61 -21.21 10.45
N TYR A 400 -2.47 -21.13 11.48
CA TYR A 400 -2.45 -22.11 12.59
C TYR A 400 -2.89 -23.50 12.18
N GLY A 401 -3.87 -23.61 11.29
CA GLY A 401 -4.43 -24.88 10.82
C GLY A 401 -3.59 -25.59 9.76
N MET A 402 -2.48 -24.98 9.29
CA MET A 402 -1.59 -25.61 8.32
C MET A 402 -0.81 -26.78 8.95
N ASP A 403 -0.95 -27.96 8.39
CA ASP A 403 -0.21 -29.16 8.76
C ASP A 403 1.13 -29.20 7.99
N VAL A 404 2.22 -28.88 8.71
CA VAL A 404 3.56 -28.75 8.11
C VAL A 404 4.05 -30.07 7.46
N ASP A 405 3.78 -31.22 8.10
CA ASP A 405 4.25 -32.50 7.60
C ASP A 405 3.47 -32.90 6.34
N ARG A 406 2.17 -32.65 6.32
CA ARG A 406 1.31 -32.90 5.16
C ARG A 406 1.73 -32.03 3.98
N GLU A 407 1.89 -30.72 4.18
CA GLU A 407 2.28 -29.80 3.09
C GLU A 407 3.70 -30.14 2.60
N ALA A 408 4.66 -30.37 3.49
CA ALA A 408 6.01 -30.80 3.11
C ALA A 408 6.05 -32.14 2.37
N HIS A 409 5.05 -33.03 2.58
CA HIS A 409 4.93 -34.28 1.82
C HIS A 409 4.33 -34.03 0.44
N HIS A 410 3.33 -33.16 0.35
CA HIS A 410 2.71 -32.73 -0.91
C HIS A 410 3.74 -32.05 -1.83
N ASP A 411 4.52 -31.14 -1.28
CA ASP A 411 5.54 -30.37 -2.00
C ASP A 411 6.59 -31.27 -2.69
N LYS A 412 6.93 -32.42 -2.09
CA LYS A 412 7.89 -33.38 -2.68
C LYS A 412 7.40 -34.03 -3.98
N GLN A 413 6.12 -33.90 -4.30
CA GLN A 413 5.53 -34.46 -5.52
C GLN A 413 5.53 -33.44 -6.67
N ILE A 414 5.96 -32.20 -6.40
CA ILE A 414 5.97 -31.12 -7.38
C ILE A 414 7.23 -31.23 -8.25
N GLU A 415 7.05 -31.28 -9.55
CA GLU A 415 8.14 -31.13 -10.52
C GLU A 415 8.26 -29.66 -10.92
N PHE A 416 9.29 -28.99 -10.42
CA PHE A 416 9.52 -27.57 -10.72
C PHE A 416 9.89 -27.34 -12.19
N LEU A 417 9.45 -26.20 -12.71
CA LEU A 417 9.84 -25.72 -14.02
C LEU A 417 11.31 -25.25 -13.99
N ALA A 418 11.98 -25.31 -15.15
CA ALA A 418 13.38 -24.87 -15.25
C ALA A 418 13.55 -23.34 -15.06
N GLN A 419 12.50 -22.57 -15.35
CA GLN A 419 12.47 -21.13 -15.16
C GLN A 419 11.26 -20.78 -14.31
N GLY A 420 11.48 -19.97 -13.26
CA GLY A 420 10.44 -19.38 -12.45
C GLY A 420 9.91 -18.08 -13.05
N THR A 421 8.91 -17.52 -12.42
CA THR A 421 8.48 -16.15 -12.61
C THR A 421 9.18 -15.27 -11.58
N HIS A 422 9.70 -14.11 -12.03
CA HIS A 422 10.13 -13.07 -11.12
C HIS A 422 8.91 -12.34 -10.55
N ASP A 423 8.99 -11.94 -9.30
CA ASP A 423 8.00 -11.07 -8.70
C ASP A 423 8.06 -9.67 -9.36
N VAL A 424 6.90 -9.07 -9.59
CA VAL A 424 6.77 -7.68 -10.05
C VAL A 424 7.33 -6.71 -9.01
N VAL A 425 7.16 -7.07 -7.72
CA VAL A 425 7.60 -6.24 -6.61
C VAL A 425 9.09 -6.44 -6.35
N THR A 426 9.89 -5.47 -6.76
CA THR A 426 11.29 -5.44 -6.36
C THR A 426 11.38 -4.90 -4.93
N ARG A 427 11.72 -5.79 -4.00
CA ARG A 427 12.05 -5.43 -2.63
C ARG A 427 13.50 -4.99 -2.59
N THR A 428 13.74 -3.72 -2.79
CA THR A 428 15.05 -3.17 -2.45
C THR A 428 15.16 -3.14 -0.94
N SER A 429 16.09 -3.90 -0.41
CA SER A 429 16.40 -3.87 1.01
C SER A 429 17.05 -2.52 1.35
N ARG A 430 16.23 -1.48 1.55
CA ARG A 430 16.68 -0.32 2.32
C ARG A 430 17.10 -0.89 3.67
N GLN A 431 18.34 -0.72 4.05
CA GLN A 431 18.74 -1.02 5.41
C GLN A 431 18.08 0.01 6.32
N LEU A 432 16.88 -0.33 6.77
CA LEU A 432 16.21 0.46 7.78
C LEU A 432 17.08 0.44 9.04
N THR A 433 17.28 1.61 9.62
CA THR A 433 18.06 1.77 10.84
C THR A 433 17.23 2.48 11.90
N GLY A 434 17.63 2.40 13.15
CA GLY A 434 16.95 3.12 14.24
C GLY A 434 15.48 2.73 14.37
N LEU A 435 14.62 3.72 14.66
CA LEU A 435 13.20 3.50 14.97
C LEU A 435 12.38 3.03 13.76
N GLU A 436 12.75 3.36 12.54
CA GLU A 436 12.10 2.81 11.34
C GLU A 436 12.28 1.29 11.25
N LEU A 437 13.50 0.81 11.57
CA LEU A 437 13.75 -0.64 11.67
C LEU A 437 12.95 -1.26 12.82
N ALA A 438 12.82 -0.56 13.96
CA ALA A 438 12.02 -1.03 15.08
C ALA A 438 10.54 -1.16 14.70
N GLU A 439 9.98 -0.19 14.01
CA GLU A 439 8.60 -0.25 13.52
C GLU A 439 8.40 -1.39 12.52
N MET A 440 9.31 -1.56 11.55
CA MET A 440 9.22 -2.67 10.62
C MET A 440 9.32 -4.02 11.32
N LYS A 441 10.22 -4.16 12.31
CA LYS A 441 10.32 -5.37 13.13
C LYS A 441 9.02 -5.64 13.90
N LEU A 442 8.41 -4.59 14.44
CA LEU A 442 7.12 -4.69 15.13
C LEU A 442 6.01 -5.16 14.17
N LEU A 443 5.94 -4.59 12.97
CA LEU A 443 5.01 -5.04 11.93
C LEU A 443 5.22 -6.50 11.51
N LYS A 444 6.48 -6.96 11.51
CA LYS A 444 6.85 -8.37 11.24
C LYS A 444 6.69 -9.30 12.44
N GLY A 445 6.18 -8.80 13.57
CA GLY A 445 6.03 -9.58 14.80
C GLY A 445 7.35 -9.84 15.55
N ASP A 446 8.48 -9.25 15.14
CA ASP A 446 9.75 -9.28 15.88
C ASP A 446 9.72 -8.24 17.02
N VAL A 447 8.90 -8.54 18.02
CA VAL A 447 8.64 -7.68 19.17
C VAL A 447 9.90 -7.42 19.99
N ASP A 448 10.74 -8.45 20.17
CA ASP A 448 11.98 -8.36 20.92
C ASP A 448 13.01 -7.48 20.21
N GLY A 449 13.14 -7.64 18.88
CA GLY A 449 14.01 -6.82 18.06
C GLY A 449 13.58 -5.36 18.05
N ALA A 450 12.28 -5.08 17.94
CA ALA A 450 11.73 -3.74 18.02
C ALA A 450 12.00 -3.08 19.38
N SER A 451 11.74 -3.83 20.46
CA SER A 451 11.99 -3.39 21.84
C SER A 451 13.48 -3.06 22.08
N ALA A 452 14.38 -3.91 21.59
CA ALA A 452 15.82 -3.71 21.77
C ALA A 452 16.29 -2.41 21.10
N ILE A 453 15.82 -2.13 19.89
CA ILE A 453 16.17 -0.90 19.15
C ILE A 453 15.59 0.33 19.86
N ALA A 454 14.29 0.32 20.19
CA ALA A 454 13.65 1.44 20.86
C ALA A 454 14.33 1.77 22.22
N LYS A 455 14.66 0.74 23.01
CA LYS A 455 15.44 0.89 24.25
C LYS A 455 16.86 1.42 24.02
N SER A 456 17.46 1.10 22.88
CA SER A 456 18.77 1.66 22.52
C SER A 456 18.66 3.17 22.22
N VAL A 457 17.62 3.58 21.50
CA VAL A 457 17.36 5.00 21.20
C VAL A 457 17.09 5.81 22.46
N LEU A 458 16.39 5.25 23.46
CA LEU A 458 16.17 5.93 24.75
C LEU A 458 17.48 6.17 25.54
N LYS A 459 18.56 5.43 25.23
CA LYS A 459 19.87 5.66 25.86
C LYS A 459 20.70 6.74 25.16
N ASP A 460 20.34 7.07 23.93
CA ASP A 460 20.98 8.13 23.16
C ASP A 460 20.37 9.48 23.53
N PRO A 461 21.15 10.45 24.07
CA PRO A 461 20.63 11.76 24.41
C PRO A 461 20.08 12.57 23.22
N GLN A 462 20.49 12.23 22.00
CA GLN A 462 20.03 12.85 20.75
C GLN A 462 18.94 12.03 20.04
N GLY A 463 18.53 10.89 20.62
CA GLY A 463 17.52 10.03 20.04
C GLY A 463 16.11 10.61 20.11
N ASP A 464 15.24 10.22 19.19
CA ASP A 464 13.81 10.53 19.26
C ASP A 464 13.14 9.68 20.34
N HIS A 465 13.17 10.20 21.56
CA HIS A 465 12.59 9.52 22.72
C HIS A 465 11.07 9.42 22.64
N ALA A 466 10.39 10.39 22.00
CA ALA A 466 8.95 10.36 21.83
C ALA A 466 8.52 9.15 20.98
N GLN A 467 9.14 8.98 19.82
CA GLN A 467 8.86 7.86 18.93
C GLN A 467 9.35 6.52 19.52
N ALA A 468 10.45 6.53 20.29
CA ALA A 468 10.91 5.33 20.98
C ALA A 468 9.90 4.82 22.02
N HIS A 469 9.31 5.72 22.82
CA HIS A 469 8.23 5.37 23.74
C HIS A 469 6.96 4.91 23.00
N TYR A 470 6.62 5.55 21.89
CA TYR A 470 5.49 5.12 21.04
C TYR A 470 5.66 3.69 20.52
N VAL A 471 6.86 3.33 20.06
CA VAL A 471 7.18 1.96 19.63
C VAL A 471 7.10 0.99 20.82
N LEU A 472 7.67 1.34 21.99
CA LEU A 472 7.61 0.50 23.19
C LEU A 472 6.18 0.28 23.68
N ALA A 473 5.35 1.30 23.69
CA ALA A 473 3.94 1.15 24.05
C ALA A 473 3.22 0.13 23.16
N ARG A 474 3.50 0.14 21.84
CA ARG A 474 2.95 -0.85 20.91
C ARG A 474 3.54 -2.24 21.10
N VAL A 475 4.82 -2.34 21.45
CA VAL A 475 5.46 -3.61 21.89
C VAL A 475 4.72 -4.20 23.10
N ASP A 476 4.47 -3.37 24.12
CA ASP A 476 3.80 -3.78 25.35
C ASP A 476 2.35 -4.22 25.11
N LEU A 477 1.65 -3.57 24.16
CA LEU A 477 0.32 -4.03 23.71
C LEU A 477 0.39 -5.44 23.13
N MET A 478 1.36 -5.73 22.26
CA MET A 478 1.54 -7.06 21.67
C MET A 478 1.94 -8.11 22.72
N GLN A 479 2.69 -7.70 23.74
CA GLN A 479 3.08 -8.55 24.88
C GLN A 479 1.99 -8.66 25.96
N ARG A 480 0.82 -8.04 25.74
CA ARG A 480 -0.29 -7.99 26.71
C ARG A 480 0.10 -7.40 28.06
N GLN A 481 0.89 -6.34 28.06
CA GLN A 481 1.34 -5.61 29.23
C GLN A 481 0.68 -4.20 29.29
N PRO A 482 -0.64 -4.13 29.59
CA PRO A 482 -1.38 -2.87 29.45
C PRO A 482 -0.87 -1.76 30.35
N GLY A 483 -0.34 -2.08 31.54
CA GLY A 483 0.20 -1.08 32.45
C GLY A 483 1.47 -0.41 31.93
N ALA A 484 2.38 -1.18 31.32
CA ALA A 484 3.58 -0.65 30.67
C ALA A 484 3.21 0.19 29.44
N ALA A 485 2.31 -0.32 28.59
CA ALA A 485 1.82 0.39 27.42
C ALA A 485 1.22 1.76 27.78
N ILE A 486 0.41 1.84 28.83
CA ILE A 486 -0.13 3.12 29.33
C ILE A 486 0.99 4.08 29.71
N SER A 487 1.99 3.61 30.46
CA SER A 487 3.13 4.45 30.85
C SER A 487 3.87 5.01 29.66
N ASP A 488 4.17 4.18 28.66
CA ASP A 488 4.93 4.59 27.50
C ASP A 488 4.11 5.51 26.56
N PHE A 489 2.79 5.28 26.38
CA PHE A 489 1.94 6.25 25.68
C PHE A 489 1.87 7.60 26.41
N GLN A 490 1.83 7.60 27.75
CA GLN A 490 1.84 8.85 28.51
C GLN A 490 3.17 9.60 28.39
N GLU A 491 4.32 8.88 28.33
CA GLU A 491 5.61 9.53 28.04
C GLU A 491 5.64 10.06 26.60
N THR A 492 5.10 9.30 25.62
CA THR A 492 4.94 9.78 24.23
C THR A 492 4.16 11.09 24.19
N LEU A 493 3.03 11.18 24.89
CA LEU A 493 2.21 12.41 24.93
C LEU A 493 2.95 13.62 25.53
N LYS A 494 3.90 13.40 26.43
CA LYS A 494 4.70 14.49 27.02
C LYS A 494 5.81 14.98 26.08
N LEU A 495 6.37 14.09 25.30
CA LEU A 495 7.58 14.35 24.51
C LEU A 495 7.28 14.66 23.05
N SER A 496 6.25 14.06 22.46
CA SER A 496 5.93 14.22 21.06
C SER A 496 5.36 15.60 20.75
N LYS A 497 5.73 16.11 19.57
CA LYS A 497 5.10 17.29 18.95
C LYS A 497 4.37 16.92 17.66
N ASP A 498 4.49 15.66 17.22
CA ASP A 498 3.82 15.18 16.02
C ASP A 498 2.33 14.96 16.31
N PRO A 499 1.44 15.68 15.59
CA PRO A 499 0.00 15.58 15.83
C PRO A 499 -0.54 14.16 15.68
N ARG A 500 -0.01 13.40 14.72
CA ARG A 500 -0.47 12.05 14.46
C ARG A 500 -0.11 11.09 15.60
N THR A 501 1.13 11.11 16.04
CA THR A 501 1.61 10.32 17.19
C THR A 501 0.84 10.66 18.46
N LEU A 502 0.53 11.95 18.67
CA LEU A 502 -0.31 12.39 19.80
C LEU A 502 -1.73 11.84 19.70
N ALA A 503 -2.39 11.98 18.53
CA ALA A 503 -3.75 11.51 18.33
C ALA A 503 -3.86 9.99 18.52
N TRP A 504 -2.97 9.23 17.92
CA TRP A 504 -2.95 7.77 18.09
C TRP A 504 -2.61 7.34 19.51
N SER A 505 -1.72 8.04 20.21
CA SER A 505 -1.43 7.75 21.63
C SER A 505 -2.68 7.90 22.50
N HIS A 506 -3.44 8.96 22.30
CA HIS A 506 -4.73 9.14 22.97
C HIS A 506 -5.74 8.05 22.61
N ILE A 507 -5.85 7.68 21.35
CA ILE A 507 -6.75 6.60 20.90
C ILE A 507 -6.38 5.26 21.55
N TYR A 508 -5.10 4.91 21.58
CA TYR A 508 -4.64 3.68 22.23
C TYR A 508 -4.89 3.69 23.74
N LEU A 509 -4.65 4.82 24.40
CA LEU A 509 -5.00 4.97 25.82
C LEU A 509 -6.52 4.79 26.05
N GLY A 510 -7.35 5.41 25.20
CA GLY A 510 -8.79 5.22 25.25
C GLY A 510 -9.20 3.74 25.12
N ARG A 511 -8.63 3.03 24.15
CA ARG A 511 -8.85 1.57 23.96
C ARG A 511 -8.40 0.75 25.15
N LEU A 512 -7.24 1.09 25.74
CA LEU A 512 -6.71 0.40 26.93
C LEU A 512 -7.64 0.61 28.14
N TYR A 513 -8.12 1.83 28.36
CA TYR A 513 -9.05 2.12 29.44
C TYR A 513 -10.42 1.45 29.24
N ASP A 514 -10.89 1.31 28.00
CA ASP A 514 -12.09 0.52 27.71
C ASP A 514 -11.92 -0.96 28.07
N VAL A 515 -10.76 -1.56 27.72
CA VAL A 515 -10.45 -2.96 28.09
C VAL A 515 -10.27 -3.12 29.59
N MET A 516 -9.83 -2.09 30.31
CA MET A 516 -9.66 -2.06 31.78
C MET A 516 -10.92 -1.60 32.52
N PRO A 517 -12.10 -1.69 31.98
CA PRO A 517 -13.41 -1.11 32.21
C PRO A 517 -13.42 0.27 32.92
N ASP A 518 -12.56 1.17 32.52
CA ASP A 518 -12.53 2.57 32.99
C ASP A 518 -13.05 3.49 31.88
N ARG A 519 -14.36 3.41 31.63
CA ARG A 519 -15.00 4.16 30.53
C ARG A 519 -14.85 5.66 30.63
N GLU A 520 -14.80 6.21 31.84
CA GLU A 520 -14.66 7.66 32.05
C GLU A 520 -13.32 8.15 31.50
N LYS A 521 -12.23 7.46 31.83
CA LYS A 521 -10.92 7.79 31.28
C LYS A 521 -10.86 7.52 29.77
N ALA A 522 -11.45 6.43 29.28
CA ALA A 522 -11.50 6.13 27.87
C ALA A 522 -12.14 7.28 27.07
N LEU A 523 -13.29 7.78 27.51
CA LEU A 523 -13.96 8.91 26.87
C LEU A 523 -13.11 10.19 26.90
N ALA A 524 -12.42 10.45 28.02
CA ALA A 524 -11.53 11.62 28.13
C ALA A 524 -10.39 11.55 27.09
N GLU A 525 -9.80 10.37 26.91
CA GLU A 525 -8.74 10.16 25.92
C GLU A 525 -9.24 10.28 24.48
N TYR A 526 -10.40 9.71 24.14
CA TYR A 526 -10.97 9.89 22.80
C TYR A 526 -11.33 11.35 22.50
N HIS A 527 -11.83 12.08 23.49
CA HIS A 527 -12.04 13.52 23.33
C HIS A 527 -10.72 14.28 23.15
N ALA A 528 -9.67 13.93 23.90
CA ALA A 528 -8.35 14.50 23.72
C ALA A 528 -7.81 14.25 22.31
N ALA A 529 -7.96 13.02 21.78
CA ALA A 529 -7.57 12.70 20.41
C ALA A 529 -8.24 13.61 19.37
N LEU A 530 -9.52 13.93 19.53
CA LEU A 530 -10.24 14.83 18.63
C LEU A 530 -9.81 16.30 18.75
N THR A 531 -9.20 16.72 19.88
CA THR A 531 -8.65 18.07 20.04
C THR A 531 -7.30 18.23 19.34
N VAL A 532 -6.60 17.12 19.11
CA VAL A 532 -5.38 17.12 18.32
C VAL A 532 -5.76 17.37 16.85
N ARG A 533 -5.21 18.43 16.26
CA ARG A 533 -5.42 18.74 14.84
C ARG A 533 -4.53 17.85 13.96
N ASP A 534 -4.73 16.55 14.05
CA ASP A 534 -4.23 15.62 13.04
C ASP A 534 -5.12 15.77 11.81
N SER A 535 -4.49 15.99 10.68
CA SER A 535 -5.18 16.20 9.41
C SER A 535 -5.76 14.92 8.79
N GLN A 536 -5.53 13.78 9.41
CA GLN A 536 -5.91 12.47 8.85
C GLN A 536 -7.31 12.03 9.34
N PRO A 537 -8.18 11.52 8.45
CA PRO A 537 -9.53 11.12 8.82
C PRO A 537 -9.58 9.87 9.72
N ASP A 538 -8.57 9.02 9.69
CA ASP A 538 -8.53 7.75 10.42
C ASP A 538 -8.48 7.95 11.95
N THR A 539 -7.69 8.90 12.44
CA THR A 539 -7.65 9.25 13.87
C THR A 539 -9.00 9.78 14.34
N LYS A 540 -9.64 10.62 13.53
CA LYS A 540 -10.97 11.14 13.81
C LYS A 540 -12.00 10.01 13.86
N ILE A 541 -12.02 9.13 12.86
CA ILE A 541 -12.95 7.99 12.79
C ILE A 541 -12.74 7.06 13.99
N ALA A 542 -11.48 6.73 14.32
CA ALA A 542 -11.17 5.86 15.44
C ALA A 542 -11.60 6.46 16.79
N ALA A 543 -11.36 7.76 17.00
CA ALA A 543 -11.78 8.45 18.22
C ALA A 543 -13.31 8.56 18.32
N GLU A 544 -14.00 8.94 17.22
CA GLU A 544 -15.47 9.01 17.19
C GLU A 544 -16.11 7.63 17.39
N SER A 545 -15.52 6.56 16.85
CA SER A 545 -15.98 5.19 17.10
C SER A 545 -15.84 4.83 18.58
N GLY A 546 -14.68 5.14 19.19
CA GLY A 546 -14.46 4.92 20.62
C GLY A 546 -15.41 5.72 21.52
N LEU A 547 -15.85 6.91 21.11
CA LEU A 547 -16.86 7.68 21.83
C LEU A 547 -18.25 7.03 21.75
N LYS A 548 -18.61 6.44 20.62
CA LYS A 548 -19.92 5.82 20.39
C LYS A 548 -20.08 4.52 21.16
N GLN A 549 -19.04 3.69 21.15
CA GLN A 549 -19.06 2.36 21.81
C GLN A 549 -17.69 2.04 22.41
N PRO A 550 -17.64 1.34 23.56
CA PRO A 550 -16.39 0.89 24.14
C PRO A 550 -15.61 -0.02 23.18
N PHE A 551 -14.30 0.11 23.18
CA PHE A 551 -13.44 -0.80 22.43
C PHE A 551 -13.43 -2.17 23.09
N ALA A 552 -13.84 -3.23 22.36
CA ALA A 552 -13.76 -4.60 22.81
C ALA A 552 -12.47 -5.25 22.29
N ALA A 553 -11.74 -5.93 23.18
CA ALA A 553 -10.58 -6.72 22.77
C ALA A 553 -11.01 -7.86 21.83
N PRO A 554 -10.20 -8.23 20.80
CA PRO A 554 -10.50 -9.39 19.97
C PRO A 554 -10.72 -10.65 20.85
N GLY A 555 -11.87 -11.28 20.72
CA GLY A 555 -12.31 -12.43 21.53
C GLY A 555 -13.31 -12.08 22.64
N GLN A 556 -13.64 -10.83 22.87
CA GLN A 556 -14.74 -10.38 23.74
C GLN A 556 -15.89 -9.77 22.92
N GLN A 557 -16.21 -10.33 21.77
CA GLN A 557 -17.47 -9.98 21.13
C GLN A 557 -18.59 -10.47 22.03
N HIS A 558 -19.39 -9.53 22.51
CA HIS A 558 -20.61 -9.80 23.26
C HIS A 558 -21.46 -10.77 22.44
N GLN A 559 -21.81 -11.92 23.02
CA GLN A 559 -23.09 -12.51 22.74
C GLN A 559 -24.13 -11.44 23.11
N GLU A 560 -24.77 -10.84 22.12
CA GLU A 560 -25.97 -10.08 22.35
C GLU A 560 -26.96 -11.01 23.11
N PRO A 561 -27.61 -10.53 24.15
CA PRO A 561 -28.65 -11.32 24.79
C PRO A 561 -29.70 -11.62 23.74
N ASP A 562 -30.03 -12.89 23.57
CA ASP A 562 -31.05 -13.37 22.66
C ASP A 562 -32.37 -12.71 23.06
N GLU A 563 -32.81 -11.66 22.34
CA GLU A 563 -34.06 -10.93 22.64
C GLU A 563 -35.31 -11.82 22.46
N ASP A 564 -35.17 -13.00 21.85
CA ASP A 564 -36.24 -13.97 21.60
C ASP A 564 -36.24 -15.14 22.59
N ALA A 565 -35.45 -15.13 23.66
CA ALA A 565 -35.53 -16.18 24.68
C ALA A 565 -36.85 -16.07 25.46
N PRO A 566 -37.72 -17.10 25.48
CA PRO A 566 -38.97 -17.05 26.21
C PRO A 566 -38.72 -16.82 27.70
N LEU A 567 -39.22 -15.73 28.22
CA LEU A 567 -39.18 -15.44 29.66
C LEU A 567 -39.96 -16.52 30.42
N ASP A 568 -39.26 -17.32 31.22
CA ASP A 568 -39.92 -18.20 32.21
C ASP A 568 -40.70 -17.34 33.19
N PRO A 569 -42.02 -17.60 33.36
CA PRO A 569 -42.83 -16.84 34.28
C PRO A 569 -42.44 -16.95 35.76
N SER A 570 -41.47 -17.80 36.12
CA SER A 570 -40.97 -17.98 37.47
C SER A 570 -39.69 -17.21 37.81
N GLY A 571 -39.07 -16.53 36.85
CA GLY A 571 -37.87 -15.68 37.08
C GLY A 571 -36.60 -16.42 37.53
N LYS A 572 -36.49 -17.73 37.29
CA LYS A 572 -35.28 -18.51 37.61
C LYS A 572 -34.64 -19.01 36.33
N ALA A 573 -33.39 -18.56 36.09
CA ALA A 573 -32.54 -19.07 35.03
C ALA A 573 -32.24 -20.55 35.26
N GLU A 574 -32.63 -21.40 34.34
CA GLU A 574 -32.29 -22.83 34.34
C GLU A 574 -30.82 -22.97 33.88
N LYS A 575 -29.99 -23.53 34.77
CA LYS A 575 -28.61 -23.88 34.44
C LYS A 575 -28.63 -25.10 33.55
N ASP A 576 -28.41 -24.93 32.25
CA ASP A 576 -28.14 -26.05 31.35
C ASP A 576 -26.86 -26.78 31.74
N SER A 577 -27.07 -27.98 32.28
CA SER A 577 -25.99 -28.92 32.63
C SER A 577 -25.60 -29.72 31.37
N TYR A 578 -24.54 -29.31 30.71
CA TYR A 578 -23.92 -30.10 29.63
C TYR A 578 -23.50 -31.47 30.14
N ARG A 579 -24.10 -32.52 29.63
CA ARG A 579 -23.77 -33.92 29.86
C ARG A 579 -23.07 -34.49 28.64
N PRO A 580 -21.78 -34.82 28.69
CA PRO A 580 -21.09 -35.40 27.53
C PRO A 580 -21.63 -36.80 27.21
N PRO A 581 -21.66 -37.21 25.91
CA PRO A 581 -22.13 -38.53 25.51
C PRO A 581 -21.18 -39.65 26.01
N PRO A 582 -21.70 -40.87 26.31
CA PRO A 582 -20.88 -41.96 26.80
C PRO A 582 -19.96 -42.51 25.72
N THR A 583 -18.69 -42.63 26.03
CA THR A 583 -17.67 -43.38 25.27
C THR A 583 -18.05 -44.85 25.14
N LYS A 584 -18.10 -45.34 23.90
CA LYS A 584 -17.93 -46.74 23.55
C LYS A 584 -16.77 -46.89 22.60
#